data_fd5d4634a1e6f9b1f726ca0496e78233
#
_entry.id   fd5d4634a1e6f9b1f726ca0496e78233
#
_cell.length_a   1.000
_cell.length_b   1.000
_cell.length_c   1.000
_cell.angle_alpha   90.00
_cell.angle_beta   90.00
_cell.angle_gamma   90.00
#
_symmetry.space_group_name_H-M   'P 1'
#
loop_
_entity.id
_entity.type
_entity.pdbx_description
1 polymer ?
#
loop_
_entity_poly.entity_id
_entity_poly.type
_entity_poly.pdbx_seq_one_letter_code
_entity_poly.pdbx_strand_id
1 'polypeptide(L)'
;MSSPRSAAARRLIMRAAERLYATRGLAGVSIRQIGEAAGQRNNSAVQYHFAGRDALIEAVLAEHAAAIERHRLAMMTALGDPARMSPRDRLRCAVLPRVEHQIALGTPSWYARFLAQIAVEPALREHAVRVHLETPSLRRLYDAMHAERAAVHAERAVVHAERAVVHAERAEGTARAGRGGRESWAEPGATARREAMTRQLVVHMCAELETDLAAGRAAGRVGAVEAAAAWRRLGDDLVTGLLGLVAALDADDA
;
A
#
# COMPACT_ATOMS: atom_id res chain seq x y z
N MET A 1 0.22 -13.54 -30.18
CA MET A 1 -0.35 -14.26 -29.02
C MET A 1 0.73 -15.16 -28.42
N SER A 2 1.03 -15.04 -27.15
CA SER A 2 2.05 -15.88 -26.48
C SER A 2 1.52 -17.32 -26.37
N SER A 3 2.38 -18.32 -26.64
CA SER A 3 1.97 -19.73 -26.53
C SER A 3 1.67 -20.09 -25.06
N PRO A 4 0.81 -21.10 -24.78
CA PRO A 4 0.53 -21.55 -23.41
C PRO A 4 1.80 -21.94 -22.62
N ARG A 5 2.80 -22.51 -23.30
CA ARG A 5 4.11 -22.86 -22.71
C ARG A 5 4.90 -21.60 -22.32
N SER A 6 4.90 -20.58 -23.17
CA SER A 6 5.56 -19.30 -22.89
C SER A 6 4.91 -18.59 -21.71
N ALA A 7 3.58 -18.56 -21.62
CA ALA A 7 2.86 -18.01 -20.49
C ALA A 7 3.14 -18.77 -19.17
N ALA A 8 3.25 -20.08 -19.21
CA ALA A 8 3.62 -20.91 -18.06
C ALA A 8 5.04 -20.61 -17.58
N ALA A 9 6.02 -20.57 -18.50
CA ALA A 9 7.41 -20.22 -18.19
C ALA A 9 7.51 -18.82 -17.57
N ARG A 10 6.81 -17.84 -18.12
CA ARG A 10 6.75 -16.47 -17.58
C ARG A 10 6.25 -16.47 -16.13
N ARG A 11 5.19 -17.18 -15.81
CA ARG A 11 4.66 -17.29 -14.42
C ARG A 11 5.64 -17.96 -13.47
N LEU A 12 6.34 -19.03 -13.91
CA LEU A 12 7.37 -19.69 -13.08
C LEU A 12 8.52 -18.75 -12.74
N ILE A 13 8.98 -17.94 -13.70
CA ILE A 13 10.02 -16.93 -13.49
C ILE A 13 9.56 -15.87 -12.47
N MET A 14 8.33 -15.36 -12.61
CA MET A 14 7.77 -14.37 -11.67
C MET A 14 7.69 -14.93 -10.24
N ARG A 15 7.18 -16.15 -10.05
CA ARG A 15 7.11 -16.80 -8.73
C ARG A 15 8.49 -17.08 -8.13
N ALA A 16 9.47 -17.48 -8.95
CA ALA A 16 10.84 -17.67 -8.50
C ALA A 16 11.48 -16.34 -8.06
N ALA A 17 11.26 -15.27 -8.82
CA ALA A 17 11.74 -13.93 -8.51
C ALA A 17 11.14 -13.42 -7.19
N GLU A 18 9.82 -13.47 -7.06
CA GLU A 18 9.09 -13.07 -5.85
C GLU A 18 9.64 -13.78 -4.61
N ARG A 19 9.72 -15.11 -4.65
CA ARG A 19 10.26 -15.91 -3.55
C ARG A 19 11.70 -15.55 -3.20
N LEU A 20 12.57 -15.45 -4.20
CA LEU A 20 14.00 -15.16 -3.98
C LEU A 20 14.20 -13.76 -3.42
N TYR A 21 13.54 -12.76 -3.98
CA TYR A 21 13.60 -11.38 -3.48
C TYR A 21 13.04 -11.26 -2.06
N ALA A 22 11.92 -11.93 -1.76
CA ALA A 22 11.35 -11.95 -0.42
C ALA A 22 12.24 -12.60 0.64
N THR A 23 13.07 -13.58 0.24
CA THR A 23 13.90 -14.38 1.18
C THR A 23 15.36 -13.95 1.26
N ARG A 24 15.89 -13.32 0.22
CA ARG A 24 17.32 -12.98 0.10
C ARG A 24 17.59 -11.50 -0.12
N GLY A 25 16.51 -10.70 -0.22
CA GLY A 25 16.60 -9.29 -0.57
C GLY A 25 16.87 -9.03 -2.04
N LEU A 26 16.63 -7.80 -2.47
CA LEU A 26 16.76 -7.40 -3.87
C LEU A 26 18.23 -7.46 -4.36
N ALA A 27 19.18 -7.03 -3.55
CA ALA A 27 20.60 -6.99 -3.91
C ALA A 27 21.25 -8.37 -3.98
N GLY A 28 20.74 -9.33 -3.19
CA GLY A 28 21.30 -10.69 -3.07
C GLY A 28 20.88 -11.66 -4.19
N VAL A 29 20.09 -11.23 -5.19
CA VAL A 29 19.49 -12.11 -6.20
C VAL A 29 19.80 -11.63 -7.61
N SER A 30 20.44 -12.49 -8.41
CA SER A 30 20.70 -12.26 -9.82
C SER A 30 19.60 -12.85 -10.72
N ILE A 31 19.47 -12.31 -11.92
CA ILE A 31 18.57 -12.84 -12.98
C ILE A 31 18.88 -14.31 -13.29
N ARG A 32 20.15 -14.71 -13.26
CA ARG A 32 20.55 -16.10 -13.46
C ARG A 32 19.99 -17.02 -12.39
N GLN A 33 20.11 -16.65 -11.11
CA GLN A 33 19.55 -17.44 -9.99
C GLN A 33 18.02 -17.56 -10.09
N ILE A 34 17.33 -16.53 -10.58
CA ILE A 34 15.89 -16.58 -10.83
C ILE A 34 15.57 -17.59 -11.94
N GLY A 35 16.31 -17.56 -13.05
CA GLY A 35 16.15 -18.52 -14.13
C GLY A 35 16.36 -19.97 -13.68
N GLU A 36 17.43 -20.23 -12.93
CA GLU A 36 17.73 -21.54 -12.36
C GLU A 36 16.60 -22.01 -11.41
N ALA A 37 16.14 -21.14 -10.51
CA ALA A 37 15.06 -21.44 -9.56
C ALA A 37 13.70 -21.64 -10.24
N ALA A 38 13.50 -21.07 -11.42
CA ALA A 38 12.32 -21.25 -12.27
C ALA A 38 12.42 -22.52 -13.17
N GLY A 39 13.48 -23.30 -13.03
CA GLY A 39 13.71 -24.50 -13.85
C GLY A 39 14.01 -24.20 -15.33
N GLN A 40 14.44 -22.98 -15.63
CA GLN A 40 14.81 -22.61 -16.99
C GLN A 40 16.23 -23.03 -17.29
N ARG A 41 16.39 -23.95 -18.26
CA ARG A 41 17.72 -24.46 -18.67
C ARG A 41 18.55 -23.43 -19.44
N ASN A 42 17.90 -22.43 -20.02
CA ASN A 42 18.56 -21.39 -20.79
C ASN A 42 18.61 -20.09 -19.98
N ASN A 43 19.81 -19.56 -19.75
CA ASN A 43 20.04 -18.30 -19.05
C ASN A 43 19.39 -17.09 -19.74
N SER A 44 19.09 -17.18 -21.04
CA SER A 44 18.39 -16.13 -21.79
C SER A 44 16.86 -16.17 -21.62
N ALA A 45 16.30 -17.21 -20.97
CA ALA A 45 14.86 -17.35 -20.83
C ALA A 45 14.21 -16.18 -20.09
N VAL A 46 14.87 -15.67 -19.02
CA VAL A 46 14.38 -14.50 -18.29
C VAL A 46 14.40 -13.27 -19.17
N GLN A 47 15.49 -13.04 -19.92
CA GLN A 47 15.63 -11.91 -20.85
C GLN A 47 14.63 -11.98 -22.02
N TYR A 48 14.27 -13.19 -22.46
CA TYR A 48 13.24 -13.38 -23.46
C TYR A 48 11.85 -12.93 -22.99
N HIS A 49 11.53 -13.14 -21.71
CA HIS A 49 10.23 -12.80 -21.13
C HIS A 49 10.15 -11.40 -20.54
N PHE A 50 11.28 -10.85 -20.12
CA PHE A 50 11.37 -9.56 -19.41
C PHE A 50 12.60 -8.78 -19.88
N ALA A 51 12.43 -7.48 -20.12
CA ALA A 51 13.49 -6.58 -20.56
C ALA A 51 14.58 -6.32 -19.49
N GLY A 52 14.58 -7.09 -18.41
CA GLY A 52 15.54 -7.00 -17.31
C GLY A 52 14.88 -7.19 -15.96
N ARG A 53 15.63 -6.87 -14.91
CA ARG A 53 15.22 -7.00 -13.51
C ARG A 53 13.99 -6.16 -13.17
N ASP A 54 14.01 -4.89 -13.57
CA ASP A 54 12.95 -3.95 -13.20
C ASP A 54 11.64 -4.33 -13.88
N ALA A 55 11.68 -4.69 -15.17
CA ALA A 55 10.50 -5.18 -15.88
C ALA A 55 9.92 -6.50 -15.28
N LEU A 56 10.78 -7.35 -14.72
CA LEU A 56 10.34 -8.54 -13.99
C LEU A 56 9.66 -8.17 -12.67
N ILE A 57 10.24 -7.26 -11.90
CA ILE A 57 9.65 -6.73 -10.66
C ILE A 57 8.30 -6.07 -10.95
N GLU A 58 8.24 -5.22 -11.98
CA GLU A 58 7.02 -4.58 -12.45
C GLU A 58 5.92 -5.58 -12.78
N ALA A 59 6.27 -6.64 -13.48
CA ALA A 59 5.31 -7.67 -13.85
C ALA A 59 4.76 -8.42 -12.64
N VAL A 60 5.59 -8.70 -11.62
CA VAL A 60 5.13 -9.30 -10.35
C VAL A 60 4.18 -8.35 -9.63
N LEU A 61 4.56 -7.08 -9.48
CA LEU A 61 3.73 -6.06 -8.83
C LEU A 61 2.37 -5.91 -9.54
N ALA A 62 2.36 -5.85 -10.87
CA ALA A 62 1.15 -5.70 -11.67
C ALA A 62 0.18 -6.90 -11.53
N GLU A 63 0.70 -8.14 -11.45
CA GLU A 63 -0.13 -9.33 -11.24
C GLU A 63 -0.86 -9.26 -9.89
N HIS A 64 -0.15 -8.91 -8.83
CA HIS A 64 -0.74 -8.76 -7.50
C HIS A 64 -1.68 -7.56 -7.41
N ALA A 65 -1.31 -6.42 -7.99
CA ALA A 65 -2.17 -5.24 -8.02
C ALA A 65 -3.51 -5.52 -8.72
N ALA A 66 -3.48 -6.22 -9.84
CA ALA A 66 -4.70 -6.62 -10.55
C ALA A 66 -5.59 -7.56 -9.72
N ALA A 67 -4.99 -8.45 -8.92
CA ALA A 67 -5.75 -9.33 -8.03
C ALA A 67 -6.38 -8.54 -6.86
N ILE A 68 -5.62 -7.65 -6.23
CA ILE A 68 -6.12 -6.78 -5.15
C ILE A 68 -7.23 -5.87 -5.67
N GLU A 69 -7.09 -5.33 -6.88
CA GLU A 69 -8.11 -4.48 -7.51
C GLU A 69 -9.43 -5.23 -7.72
N ARG A 70 -9.39 -6.50 -8.14
CA ARG A 70 -10.62 -7.32 -8.25
C ARG A 70 -11.34 -7.47 -6.90
N HIS A 71 -10.62 -7.73 -5.81
CA HIS A 71 -11.20 -7.79 -4.47
C HIS A 71 -11.80 -6.44 -4.06
N ARG A 72 -11.11 -5.33 -4.36
CA ARG A 72 -11.59 -3.98 -4.03
C ARG A 72 -12.86 -3.63 -4.79
N LEU A 73 -12.89 -3.89 -6.08
CA LEU A 73 -14.07 -3.64 -6.90
C LEU A 73 -15.29 -4.43 -6.40
N ALA A 74 -15.11 -5.70 -6.01
CA ALA A 74 -16.17 -6.50 -5.43
C ALA A 74 -16.70 -5.90 -4.11
N MET A 75 -15.82 -5.44 -3.21
CA MET A 75 -16.21 -4.78 -1.97
C MET A 75 -16.93 -3.46 -2.23
N MET A 76 -16.42 -2.63 -3.14
CA MET A 76 -17.05 -1.36 -3.50
C MET A 76 -18.43 -1.56 -4.15
N THR A 77 -18.58 -2.61 -4.97
CA THR A 77 -19.89 -2.95 -5.53
C THR A 77 -20.92 -3.28 -4.44
N ALA A 78 -20.49 -3.97 -3.39
CA ALA A 78 -21.37 -4.33 -2.28
C ALA A 78 -21.70 -3.14 -1.35
N LEU A 79 -20.78 -2.18 -1.17
CA LEU A 79 -20.94 -1.04 -0.27
C LEU A 79 -21.47 0.23 -0.94
N GLY A 80 -21.39 0.32 -2.26
CA GLY A 80 -21.93 1.44 -3.06
C GLY A 80 -20.91 2.54 -3.37
N ASP A 81 -21.39 3.78 -3.46
CA ASP A 81 -20.57 4.94 -3.85
C ASP A 81 -19.62 5.37 -2.73
N PRO A 82 -18.31 5.49 -2.98
CA PRO A 82 -17.34 5.98 -2.01
C PRO A 82 -17.68 7.31 -1.34
N ALA A 83 -18.33 8.21 -2.07
CA ALA A 83 -18.76 9.51 -1.52
C ALA A 83 -19.78 9.37 -0.38
N ARG A 84 -20.54 8.27 -0.35
CA ARG A 84 -21.58 7.99 0.64
C ARG A 84 -21.16 6.99 1.70
N MET A 85 -19.99 6.38 1.55
CA MET A 85 -19.45 5.43 2.54
C MET A 85 -19.01 6.16 3.80
N SER A 86 -19.10 5.46 4.95
CA SER A 86 -18.45 5.92 6.17
C SER A 86 -16.91 5.97 6.01
N PRO A 87 -16.18 6.81 6.76
CA PRO A 87 -14.72 6.79 6.77
C PRO A 87 -14.14 5.39 7.01
N ARG A 88 -14.79 4.62 7.89
CA ARG A 88 -14.40 3.24 8.19
C ARG A 88 -14.58 2.33 6.98
N ASP A 89 -15.66 2.43 6.24
CA ASP A 89 -15.92 1.57 5.08
C ASP A 89 -14.99 1.92 3.92
N ARG A 90 -14.70 3.20 3.69
CA ARG A 90 -13.69 3.62 2.72
C ARG A 90 -12.32 3.01 3.05
N LEU A 91 -11.91 3.06 4.32
CA LEU A 91 -10.65 2.49 4.75
C LEU A 91 -10.63 0.95 4.65
N ARG A 92 -11.76 0.29 4.95
CA ARG A 92 -11.92 -1.15 4.70
C ARG A 92 -11.73 -1.49 3.23
N CYS A 93 -12.32 -0.74 2.31
CA CYS A 93 -12.13 -0.91 0.86
C CYS A 93 -10.68 -0.64 0.41
N ALA A 94 -9.94 0.22 1.11
CA ALA A 94 -8.55 0.47 0.80
C ALA A 94 -7.62 -0.66 1.30
N VAL A 95 -7.86 -1.23 2.49
CA VAL A 95 -6.97 -2.17 3.20
C VAL A 95 -7.35 -3.63 2.97
N LEU A 96 -8.60 -4.02 3.21
CA LEU A 96 -9.01 -5.43 3.24
C LEU A 96 -8.83 -6.19 1.91
N PRO A 97 -8.93 -5.59 0.72
CA PRO A 97 -8.63 -6.27 -0.54
C PRO A 97 -7.24 -6.88 -0.59
N ARG A 98 -6.25 -6.25 0.06
CA ARG A 98 -4.90 -6.80 0.19
C ARG A 98 -4.88 -8.01 1.12
N VAL A 99 -5.62 -7.96 2.21
CA VAL A 99 -5.77 -9.07 3.17
C VAL A 99 -6.42 -10.28 2.49
N GLU A 100 -7.52 -10.08 1.77
CA GLU A 100 -8.20 -11.14 1.03
C GLU A 100 -7.30 -11.74 -0.06
N HIS A 101 -6.48 -10.90 -0.72
CA HIS A 101 -5.47 -11.39 -1.65
C HIS A 101 -4.42 -12.27 -0.96
N GLN A 102 -3.92 -11.90 0.22
CA GLN A 102 -2.97 -12.73 0.98
C GLN A 102 -3.59 -14.07 1.40
N ILE A 103 -4.85 -14.06 1.83
CA ILE A 103 -5.59 -15.30 2.13
C ILE A 103 -5.69 -16.19 0.88
N ALA A 104 -5.99 -15.60 -0.28
CA ALA A 104 -6.10 -16.33 -1.55
C ALA A 104 -4.75 -16.90 -2.03
N LEU A 105 -3.63 -16.26 -1.73
CA LEU A 105 -2.29 -16.79 -2.02
C LEU A 105 -1.96 -18.03 -1.19
N GLY A 106 -2.56 -18.15 0.00
CA GLY A 106 -2.30 -19.25 0.93
C GLY A 106 -0.98 -19.09 1.69
N THR A 107 -0.60 -20.16 2.42
CA THR A 107 0.63 -20.19 3.23
C THR A 107 1.44 -21.44 2.86
N PRO A 108 2.72 -21.31 2.48
CA PRO A 108 3.52 -20.09 2.46
C PRO A 108 3.24 -19.18 1.25
N SER A 109 3.31 -17.87 1.46
CA SER A 109 3.34 -16.83 0.43
C SER A 109 4.61 -15.99 0.59
N TRP A 110 4.89 -15.12 -0.37
CA TRP A 110 6.09 -14.27 -0.37
C TRP A 110 5.81 -12.83 -0.76
N TYR A 111 4.59 -12.53 -1.18
CA TYR A 111 4.26 -11.22 -1.74
C TYR A 111 4.39 -10.06 -0.76
N ALA A 112 3.99 -10.22 0.50
CA ALA A 112 4.09 -9.15 1.48
C ALA A 112 5.55 -8.79 1.79
N ARG A 113 6.40 -9.80 1.99
CA ARG A 113 7.85 -9.63 2.19
C ARG A 113 8.54 -9.08 0.94
N PHE A 114 8.17 -9.54 -0.25
CA PHE A 114 8.66 -8.99 -1.51
C PHE A 114 8.32 -7.50 -1.62
N LEU A 115 7.08 -7.10 -1.35
CA LEU A 115 6.67 -5.70 -1.38
C LEU A 115 7.40 -4.84 -0.34
N ALA A 116 7.69 -5.39 0.85
CA ALA A 116 8.49 -4.69 1.87
C ALA A 116 9.92 -4.43 1.38
N GLN A 117 10.55 -5.37 0.67
CA GLN A 117 11.87 -5.13 0.05
C GLN A 117 11.84 -4.01 -0.99
N ILE A 118 10.76 -3.90 -1.76
CA ILE A 118 10.60 -2.85 -2.75
C ILE A 118 10.32 -1.49 -2.10
N ALA A 119 9.58 -1.47 -0.99
CA ALA A 119 9.20 -0.24 -0.30
C ALA A 119 10.39 0.54 0.27
N VAL A 120 11.51 -0.13 0.55
CA VAL A 120 12.75 0.51 1.06
C VAL A 120 13.69 0.98 -0.05
N GLU A 121 13.50 0.52 -1.31
CA GLU A 121 14.32 0.93 -2.46
C GLU A 121 13.66 2.13 -3.16
N PRO A 122 14.26 3.34 -3.15
CA PRO A 122 13.57 4.56 -3.59
C PRO A 122 12.98 4.48 -5.01
N ALA A 123 13.77 4.05 -6.00
CA ALA A 123 13.34 3.98 -7.40
C ALA A 123 12.19 2.99 -7.61
N LEU A 124 12.26 1.82 -6.96
CA LEU A 124 11.23 0.77 -7.05
C LEU A 124 9.99 1.10 -6.23
N ARG A 125 10.16 1.83 -5.12
CA ARG A 125 9.04 2.31 -4.28
C ARG A 125 8.11 3.21 -5.06
N GLU A 126 8.63 4.16 -5.83
CA GLU A 126 7.79 5.03 -6.67
C GLU A 126 6.99 4.22 -7.68
N HIS A 127 7.61 3.21 -8.27
CA HIS A 127 6.93 2.29 -9.18
C HIS A 127 5.84 1.47 -8.47
N ALA A 128 6.14 0.91 -7.29
CA ALA A 128 5.15 0.17 -6.50
C ALA A 128 3.97 1.06 -6.07
N VAL A 129 4.23 2.31 -5.69
CA VAL A 129 3.19 3.31 -5.40
C VAL A 129 2.30 3.50 -6.61
N ARG A 130 2.87 3.76 -7.79
CA ARG A 130 2.14 3.94 -9.04
C ARG A 130 1.24 2.73 -9.37
N VAL A 131 1.80 1.53 -9.32
CA VAL A 131 1.07 0.29 -9.66
C VAL A 131 -0.05 -0.03 -8.67
N HIS A 132 0.13 0.23 -7.37
CA HIS A 132 -0.80 -0.20 -6.33
C HIS A 132 -1.75 0.88 -5.84
N LEU A 133 -1.36 2.16 -5.93
CA LEU A 133 -2.15 3.28 -5.40
C LEU A 133 -2.83 4.10 -6.49
N GLU A 134 -2.38 4.01 -7.74
CA GLU A 134 -3.01 4.73 -8.85
C GLU A 134 -4.08 3.90 -9.58
N THR A 135 -4.56 2.81 -8.95
CA THR A 135 -5.70 2.09 -9.51
C THR A 135 -6.97 2.95 -9.45
N PRO A 136 -7.84 2.88 -10.48
CA PRO A 136 -9.02 3.76 -10.53
C PRO A 136 -9.93 3.66 -9.30
N SER A 137 -10.09 2.46 -8.74
CA SER A 137 -10.95 2.26 -7.56
C SER A 137 -10.36 2.89 -6.31
N LEU A 138 -9.05 2.73 -6.11
CA LEU A 138 -8.38 3.30 -4.93
C LEU A 138 -8.30 4.82 -5.03
N ARG A 139 -8.08 5.37 -6.23
CA ARG A 139 -8.15 6.81 -6.48
C ARG A 139 -9.52 7.37 -6.09
N ARG A 140 -10.61 6.74 -6.51
CA ARG A 140 -11.97 7.16 -6.10
C ARG A 140 -12.18 7.16 -4.59
N LEU A 141 -11.61 6.18 -3.86
CA LEU A 141 -11.65 6.15 -2.39
C LEU A 141 -10.86 7.32 -1.79
N TYR A 142 -9.65 7.57 -2.29
CA TYR A 142 -8.83 8.71 -1.84
C TYR A 142 -9.50 10.05 -2.14
N ASP A 143 -10.03 10.24 -3.34
CA ASP A 143 -10.75 11.48 -3.72
C ASP A 143 -11.92 11.75 -2.77
N ALA A 144 -12.70 10.73 -2.42
CA ALA A 144 -13.79 10.85 -1.45
C ALA A 144 -13.28 11.18 -0.03
N MET A 145 -12.18 10.57 0.40
CA MET A 145 -11.56 10.87 1.71
C MET A 145 -10.99 12.29 1.76
N HIS A 146 -10.36 12.74 0.68
CA HIS A 146 -9.82 14.10 0.59
C HIS A 146 -10.93 15.15 0.52
N ALA A 147 -12.00 14.90 -0.22
CA ALA A 147 -13.17 15.82 -0.31
C ALA A 147 -13.83 15.99 1.06
N GLU A 148 -14.04 14.91 1.82
CA GLU A 148 -14.60 14.99 3.18
C GLU A 148 -13.69 15.78 4.10
N ARG A 149 -12.38 15.53 4.05
CA ARG A 149 -11.40 16.24 4.87
C ARG A 149 -11.37 17.74 4.52
N ALA A 150 -11.37 18.09 3.24
CA ALA A 150 -11.43 19.48 2.78
C ALA A 150 -12.70 20.18 3.27
N ALA A 151 -13.85 19.49 3.26
CA ALA A 151 -15.10 20.03 3.78
C ALA A 151 -15.05 20.30 5.29
N VAL A 152 -14.49 19.37 6.08
CA VAL A 152 -14.30 19.55 7.53
C VAL A 152 -13.34 20.70 7.83
N HIS A 153 -12.25 20.85 7.09
CA HIS A 153 -11.32 21.97 7.27
C HIS A 153 -11.96 23.31 6.89
N ALA A 154 -12.75 23.37 5.82
CA ALA A 154 -13.47 24.55 5.41
C ALA A 154 -14.51 24.99 6.47
N GLU A 155 -15.26 24.04 7.03
CA GLU A 155 -16.24 24.30 8.10
C GLU A 155 -15.53 24.83 9.38
N ARG A 156 -14.42 24.22 9.78
CA ARG A 156 -13.61 24.69 10.90
C ARG A 156 -13.05 26.10 10.66
N ALA A 157 -12.57 26.39 9.44
CA ALA A 157 -12.06 27.71 9.09
C ALA A 157 -13.13 28.78 9.19
N VAL A 158 -14.39 28.48 8.79
CA VAL A 158 -15.53 29.38 8.95
C VAL A 158 -15.80 29.64 10.45
N VAL A 159 -15.85 28.59 11.27
CA VAL A 159 -16.07 28.71 12.73
C VAL A 159 -14.94 29.52 13.40
N HIS A 160 -13.69 29.31 12.97
CA HIS A 160 -12.56 30.10 13.47
C HIS A 160 -12.62 31.56 13.04
N ALA A 161 -13.02 31.82 11.77
CA ALA A 161 -13.20 33.19 11.28
C ALA A 161 -14.33 33.92 12.03
N GLU A 162 -15.45 33.25 12.28
CA GLU A 162 -16.56 33.81 13.09
C GLU A 162 -16.10 34.11 14.53
N ARG A 163 -15.36 33.20 15.16
CA ARG A 163 -14.76 33.46 16.50
C ARG A 163 -13.74 34.57 16.48
N ALA A 164 -12.91 34.65 15.43
CA ALA A 164 -11.91 35.73 15.30
C ALA A 164 -12.59 37.09 15.12
N VAL A 165 -13.69 37.19 14.39
CA VAL A 165 -14.49 38.42 14.27
C VAL A 165 -15.06 38.82 15.62
N VAL A 166 -15.61 37.89 16.41
CA VAL A 166 -16.10 38.15 17.78
C VAL A 166 -14.97 38.56 18.73
N HIS A 167 -13.74 38.05 18.51
CA HIS A 167 -12.57 38.47 19.32
C HIS A 167 -11.89 39.72 18.80
N ALA A 168 -11.89 39.99 17.49
CA ALA A 168 -11.32 41.23 16.93
C ALA A 168 -12.08 42.49 17.37
N GLU A 169 -13.39 42.40 17.57
CA GLU A 169 -14.20 43.46 18.18
C GLU A 169 -13.78 43.77 19.65
N ARG A 170 -12.95 42.89 20.26
CA ARG A 170 -12.42 43.06 21.63
C ARG A 170 -10.95 43.45 21.72
N ALA A 171 -10.20 43.40 20.60
CA ALA A 171 -8.76 43.63 20.60
C ALA A 171 -8.30 44.43 19.37
N GLU A 172 -8.47 45.74 19.38
CA GLU A 172 -7.66 46.65 18.57
C GLU A 172 -6.28 46.83 19.20
N GLY A 173 -5.25 46.28 18.54
CA GLY A 173 -3.87 46.59 18.90
C GLY A 173 -2.85 45.52 18.48
N THR A 174 -2.04 45.95 17.51
CA THR A 174 -0.67 45.49 17.16
C THR A 174 -0.49 44.29 16.23
N ALA A 175 -0.23 44.62 14.98
CA ALA A 175 0.43 43.74 14.00
C ALA A 175 1.90 44.13 13.82
N ARG A 176 2.79 43.15 13.73
CA ARG A 176 4.12 43.33 13.10
C ARG A 176 4.55 42.07 12.38
N ALA A 177 4.74 42.22 11.07
CA ALA A 177 5.18 41.16 10.17
C ALA A 177 6.71 41.07 10.18
N GLY A 178 7.23 39.83 10.20
CA GLY A 178 8.63 39.52 9.95
C GLY A 178 8.75 38.60 8.72
N ARG A 179 9.42 39.09 7.67
CA ARG A 179 9.84 38.32 6.50
C ARG A 179 11.28 37.84 6.69
N GLY A 180 11.54 36.56 6.49
CA GLY A 180 12.88 36.01 6.34
C GLY A 180 12.83 34.81 5.45
N GLY A 181 13.15 34.98 4.16
CA GLY A 181 13.28 33.88 3.21
C GLY A 181 14.61 33.16 3.40
N ARG A 182 14.55 31.84 3.53
CA ARG A 182 15.64 30.91 3.25
C ARG A 182 15.03 29.84 2.35
N GLU A 183 15.70 29.52 1.25
CA GLU A 183 15.41 28.29 0.50
C GLU A 183 15.65 27.13 1.46
N SER A 184 14.59 26.63 2.08
CA SER A 184 14.61 25.47 2.94
C SER A 184 14.19 24.25 2.12
N TRP A 185 14.86 23.13 2.33
CA TRP A 185 14.36 21.81 1.97
C TRP A 185 12.87 21.77 2.32
N ALA A 186 12.03 21.62 1.28
CA ALA A 186 10.59 21.62 1.47
C ALA A 186 10.19 20.30 2.14
N GLU A 187 9.75 20.37 3.38
CA GLU A 187 9.17 19.21 4.06
C GLU A 187 7.96 18.69 3.26
N PRO A 188 7.83 17.36 3.13
CA PRO A 188 6.61 16.77 2.60
C PRO A 188 5.40 17.32 3.36
N GLY A 189 4.39 17.80 2.64
CA GLY A 189 3.16 18.29 3.26
C GLY A 189 2.52 17.24 4.18
N ALA A 190 1.70 17.66 5.13
CA ALA A 190 1.05 16.77 6.11
C ALA A 190 0.35 15.57 5.45
N THR A 191 -0.36 15.80 4.35
CA THR A 191 -1.02 14.74 3.57
C THR A 191 -0.03 13.69 3.06
N ALA A 192 1.10 14.10 2.47
CA ALA A 192 2.11 13.17 1.96
C ALA A 192 2.76 12.36 3.09
N ARG A 193 2.98 12.97 4.26
CA ARG A 193 3.48 12.25 5.45
C ARG A 193 2.48 11.19 5.93
N ARG A 194 1.19 11.51 6.01
CA ARG A 194 0.12 10.58 6.41
C ARG A 194 0.01 9.39 5.46
N GLU A 195 0.01 9.66 4.17
CA GLU A 195 -0.02 8.62 3.14
C GLU A 195 1.21 7.70 3.23
N ALA A 196 2.39 8.28 3.47
CA ALA A 196 3.61 7.50 3.68
C ALA A 196 3.52 6.63 4.94
N MET A 197 3.08 7.16 6.08
CA MET A 197 2.91 6.42 7.33
C MET A 197 1.90 5.29 7.18
N THR A 198 0.73 5.56 6.59
CA THR A 198 -0.31 4.56 6.32
C THR A 198 0.22 3.43 5.45
N ARG A 199 0.91 3.77 4.36
CA ARG A 199 1.50 2.80 3.45
C ARG A 199 2.54 1.92 4.14
N GLN A 200 3.47 2.52 4.88
CA GLN A 200 4.52 1.80 5.58
C GLN A 200 3.94 0.86 6.64
N LEU A 201 2.97 1.32 7.41
CA LEU A 201 2.31 0.47 8.41
C LEU A 201 1.69 -0.77 7.75
N VAL A 202 0.89 -0.59 6.71
CA VAL A 202 0.24 -1.71 6.01
C VAL A 202 1.26 -2.67 5.41
N VAL A 203 2.30 -2.16 4.75
CA VAL A 203 3.31 -2.99 4.06
C VAL A 203 4.08 -3.82 5.07
N HIS A 204 4.59 -3.21 6.14
CA HIS A 204 5.45 -3.91 7.08
C HIS A 204 4.69 -4.87 7.99
N MET A 205 3.51 -4.49 8.49
CA MET A 205 2.67 -5.40 9.28
C MET A 205 2.25 -6.65 8.49
N CYS A 206 1.94 -6.48 7.20
CA CYS A 206 1.68 -7.64 6.33
C CYS A 206 2.93 -8.52 6.15
N ALA A 207 4.12 -7.94 6.01
CA ALA A 207 5.37 -8.69 5.83
C ALA A 207 5.77 -9.46 7.10
N GLU A 208 5.58 -8.87 8.28
CA GLU A 208 5.78 -9.54 9.58
C GLU A 208 4.84 -10.73 9.72
N LEU A 209 3.53 -10.53 9.54
CA LEU A 209 2.57 -11.62 9.64
C LEU A 209 2.87 -12.75 8.64
N GLU A 210 3.21 -12.41 7.38
CA GLU A 210 3.60 -13.43 6.40
C GLU A 210 4.82 -14.25 6.85
N THR A 211 5.79 -13.61 7.50
CA THR A 211 6.99 -14.26 8.04
C THR A 211 6.61 -15.22 9.17
N ASP A 212 5.79 -14.77 10.11
CA ASP A 212 5.35 -15.57 11.26
C ASP A 212 4.50 -16.77 10.83
N LEU A 213 3.60 -16.57 9.87
CA LEU A 213 2.77 -17.64 9.32
C LEU A 213 3.62 -18.68 8.59
N ALA A 214 4.63 -18.25 7.82
CA ALA A 214 5.55 -19.15 7.15
C ALA A 214 6.35 -20.00 8.16
N ALA A 215 6.86 -19.40 9.22
CA ALA A 215 7.57 -20.09 10.31
C ALA A 215 6.63 -21.03 11.07
N GLY A 216 5.42 -20.59 11.40
CA GLY A 216 4.39 -21.41 12.06
C GLY A 216 3.99 -22.60 11.21
N ARG A 217 3.84 -22.43 9.91
CA ARG A 217 3.54 -23.50 8.96
C ARG A 217 4.65 -24.53 8.86
N ALA A 218 5.90 -24.06 8.75
CA ALA A 218 7.09 -24.94 8.72
C ALA A 218 7.22 -25.78 10.00
N ALA A 219 6.80 -25.23 11.13
CA ALA A 219 6.78 -25.93 12.43
C ALA A 219 5.51 -26.78 12.68
N GLY A 220 4.61 -26.87 11.71
CA GLY A 220 3.36 -27.62 11.83
C GLY A 220 2.33 -27.02 12.82
N ARG A 221 2.52 -25.77 13.25
CA ARG A 221 1.67 -25.09 14.25
C ARG A 221 0.52 -24.28 13.65
N VAL A 222 0.56 -23.98 12.35
CA VAL A 222 -0.42 -23.14 11.68
C VAL A 222 -0.98 -23.84 10.44
N GLY A 223 -2.29 -24.04 10.41
CA GLY A 223 -3.05 -24.51 9.27
C GLY A 223 -3.56 -23.36 8.38
N ALA A 224 -4.27 -23.71 7.30
CA ALA A 224 -4.83 -22.71 6.39
C ALA A 224 -5.93 -21.86 7.04
N VAL A 225 -6.74 -22.45 7.91
CA VAL A 225 -7.83 -21.76 8.64
C VAL A 225 -7.28 -20.73 9.61
N GLU A 226 -6.28 -21.14 10.40
CA GLU A 226 -5.61 -20.26 11.37
C GLU A 226 -4.89 -19.12 10.66
N ALA A 227 -4.23 -19.39 9.54
CA ALA A 227 -3.58 -18.36 8.73
C ALA A 227 -4.59 -17.35 8.18
N ALA A 228 -5.70 -17.82 7.61
CA ALA A 228 -6.76 -16.92 7.11
C ALA A 228 -7.38 -16.08 8.25
N ALA A 229 -7.58 -16.66 9.44
CA ALA A 229 -8.07 -15.95 10.61
C ALA A 229 -7.08 -14.88 11.10
N ALA A 230 -5.76 -15.18 11.08
CA ALA A 230 -4.72 -14.23 11.44
C ALA A 230 -4.69 -13.04 10.46
N TRP A 231 -4.79 -13.29 9.16
CA TRP A 231 -4.88 -12.24 8.15
C TRP A 231 -6.10 -11.33 8.36
N ARG A 232 -7.28 -11.89 8.66
CA ARG A 232 -8.49 -11.09 8.91
C ARG A 232 -8.34 -10.23 10.16
N ARG A 233 -7.80 -10.77 11.24
CA ARG A 233 -7.51 -9.99 12.46
C ARG A 233 -6.58 -8.83 12.16
N LEU A 234 -5.45 -9.07 11.48
CA LEU A 234 -4.55 -8.00 11.08
C LEU A 234 -5.28 -6.94 10.24
N GLY A 235 -6.16 -7.35 9.33
CA GLY A 235 -6.95 -6.41 8.52
C GLY A 235 -7.84 -5.50 9.37
N ASP A 236 -8.55 -6.05 10.33
CA ASP A 236 -9.41 -5.29 11.25
C ASP A 236 -8.59 -4.36 12.17
N ASP A 237 -7.45 -4.84 12.66
CA ASP A 237 -6.52 -4.04 13.47
C ASP A 237 -5.93 -2.89 12.68
N LEU A 238 -5.51 -3.12 11.42
CA LEU A 238 -5.02 -2.07 10.52
C LEU A 238 -6.10 -1.02 10.25
N VAL A 239 -7.33 -1.42 9.96
CA VAL A 239 -8.44 -0.47 9.75
C VAL A 239 -8.67 0.38 10.99
N THR A 240 -8.67 -0.23 12.17
CA THR A 240 -8.89 0.48 13.45
C THR A 240 -7.72 1.41 13.78
N GLY A 241 -6.48 0.93 13.66
CA GLY A 241 -5.28 1.72 13.92
C GLY A 241 -5.13 2.89 12.97
N LEU A 242 -5.43 2.69 11.68
CA LEU A 242 -5.35 3.77 10.68
C LEU A 242 -6.45 4.83 10.87
N LEU A 243 -7.65 4.45 11.30
CA LEU A 243 -8.68 5.41 11.68
C LEU A 243 -8.21 6.31 12.82
N GLY A 244 -7.62 5.71 13.86
CA GLY A 244 -7.08 6.46 14.99
C GLY A 244 -5.91 7.37 14.59
N LEU A 245 -4.98 6.87 13.78
CA LEU A 245 -3.84 7.63 13.27
C LEU A 245 -4.30 8.86 12.47
N VAL A 246 -5.22 8.66 11.53
CA VAL A 246 -5.74 9.76 10.70
C VAL A 246 -6.45 10.80 11.58
N ALA A 247 -7.29 10.36 12.51
CA ALA A 247 -8.00 11.27 13.41
C ALA A 247 -7.04 12.07 14.30
N ALA A 248 -5.98 11.46 14.84
CA ALA A 248 -4.98 12.13 15.64
C ALA A 248 -4.20 13.19 14.84
N LEU A 249 -3.75 12.83 13.63
CA LEU A 249 -3.02 13.75 12.75
C LEU A 249 -3.90 14.90 12.22
N ASP A 250 -5.22 14.70 12.08
CA ASP A 250 -6.15 15.77 11.71
C ASP A 250 -6.44 16.73 12.88
N ALA A 251 -6.27 16.27 14.13
CA ALA A 251 -6.41 17.11 15.31
C ALA A 251 -5.19 18.02 15.51
N ASP A 252 -3.99 17.56 15.15
CA ASP A 252 -2.75 18.35 15.30
C ASP A 252 -2.61 19.46 14.23
N ASP A 253 -3.31 19.34 13.10
CA ASP A 253 -3.30 20.33 12.02
C ASP A 253 -4.42 21.40 12.20
N ALA A 254 -5.21 21.33 13.26
CA ALA A 254 -6.36 22.21 13.55
C ALA A 254 -6.02 23.26 14.61
#